data_5c712f949fd91828761ecee38c9f8a4f
#
_entry.id   5c712f949fd91828761ecee38c9f8a4f
#
_cell.length_a   1.000
_cell.length_b   1.000
_cell.length_c   1.000
_cell.angle_alpha   90.00
_cell.angle_beta   90.00
_cell.angle_gamma   90.00
#
_symmetry.space_group_name_H-M   'P 1'
#
loop_
_entity.id
_entity.type
_entity.pdbx_description
1 polymer ?
#
loop_
_entity_poly.entity_id
_entity_poly.type
_entity_poly.pdbx_seq_one_letter_code
_entity_poly.pdbx_strand_id
1 'polypeptide(L)'
;MVDDLGSGALFPTAPFGLGDEPTVPERVAAGPDVVCFSGDKLLGGPQAGILVGRREAIDLCRRHPLLRALRVDKVTLAGLLATLAHHERGEALREIPVWRAIAWTEGELRSRAEGWRDALALPGTEVLPGLSAVGGGTLPGVTLPTFVLALPRGDADGVARRLRESDPPVIARIEEGRVLLDPRTVLPGEDEAVLAAVRGALAAPLKR
;
A
#
# COMPACT_ATOMS: atom_id res chain seq x y z
N MET A 1 18.27 7.29 24.86
CA MET A 1 17.55 8.01 23.80
C MET A 1 16.66 7.02 23.06
N VAL A 2 15.38 7.38 22.84
CA VAL A 2 14.45 6.57 22.02
C VAL A 2 14.17 7.34 20.74
N ASP A 3 14.21 6.64 19.60
CA ASP A 3 13.94 7.17 18.28
C ASP A 3 12.67 6.52 17.73
N ASP A 4 11.62 7.30 17.48
CA ASP A 4 10.39 6.83 16.86
C ASP A 4 10.44 7.11 15.35
N LEU A 5 11.00 6.16 14.61
CA LEU A 5 11.08 6.23 13.15
C LEU A 5 9.71 6.12 12.48
N GLY A 6 8.85 5.28 13.03
CA GLY A 6 7.48 5.08 12.55
C GLY A 6 7.34 4.28 11.25
N SER A 7 8.02 4.63 10.17
CA SER A 7 7.83 4.07 8.82
C SER A 7 8.29 2.62 8.64
N GLY A 8 9.41 2.24 9.26
CA GLY A 8 9.95 0.89 9.19
C GLY A 8 10.62 0.53 7.85
N ALA A 9 11.09 1.52 7.08
CA ALA A 9 11.84 1.27 5.86
C ALA A 9 13.15 0.54 6.15
N LEU A 10 13.44 -0.55 5.44
CA LEU A 10 14.71 -1.29 5.56
C LEU A 10 15.72 -0.93 4.48
N PHE A 11 15.32 -0.22 3.44
CA PHE A 11 16.18 0.28 2.37
C PHE A 11 15.70 1.66 1.88
N PRO A 12 16.56 2.44 1.17
CA PRO A 12 16.26 3.81 0.78
C PRO A 12 14.99 3.96 -0.08
N THR A 13 14.22 4.99 0.19
CA THR A 13 12.99 5.34 -0.53
C THR A 13 13.22 6.30 -1.70
N ALA A 14 14.30 7.08 -1.66
CA ALA A 14 14.65 8.07 -2.68
C ALA A 14 14.70 7.52 -4.12
N PRO A 15 15.22 6.30 -4.40
CA PRO A 15 15.22 5.73 -5.74
C PRO A 15 13.82 5.54 -6.36
N PHE A 16 12.78 5.55 -5.52
CA PHE A 16 11.38 5.38 -5.93
C PHE A 16 10.60 6.70 -5.99
N GLY A 17 11.28 7.85 -5.80
CA GLY A 17 10.63 9.16 -5.82
C GLY A 17 9.86 9.51 -4.54
N LEU A 18 10.05 8.77 -3.46
CA LEU A 18 9.36 8.99 -2.17
C LEU A 18 10.10 9.94 -1.21
N GLY A 19 11.15 10.63 -1.68
CA GLY A 19 12.01 11.41 -0.81
C GLY A 19 13.00 10.55 -0.02
N ASP A 20 13.72 11.20 0.88
CA ASP A 20 14.78 10.56 1.68
C ASP A 20 14.25 10.22 3.08
N GLU A 21 13.48 9.15 3.17
CA GLU A 21 13.01 8.61 4.46
C GLU A 21 14.15 7.83 5.12
N PRO A 22 14.52 8.13 6.37
CA PRO A 22 15.56 7.39 7.07
C PRO A 22 15.20 5.91 7.20
N THR A 23 16.16 5.04 6.97
CA THR A 23 15.97 3.60 7.14
C THR A 23 16.22 3.14 8.58
N VAL A 24 15.66 1.99 8.97
CA VAL A 24 15.93 1.37 10.28
C VAL A 24 17.43 1.13 10.51
N PRO A 25 18.22 0.58 9.54
CA PRO A 25 19.65 0.42 9.69
C PRO A 25 20.40 1.74 9.94
N GLU A 26 20.06 2.82 9.22
CA GLU A 26 20.67 4.15 9.41
C GLU A 26 20.37 4.71 10.80
N ARG A 27 19.12 4.59 11.25
CA ARG A 27 18.74 5.08 12.59
C ARG A 27 19.41 4.27 13.71
N VAL A 28 19.54 2.95 13.56
CA VAL A 28 20.29 2.12 14.50
C VAL A 28 21.77 2.52 14.52
N ALA A 29 22.37 2.77 13.35
CA ALA A 29 23.76 3.19 13.24
C ALA A 29 24.03 4.58 13.87
N ALA A 30 23.02 5.47 13.91
CA ALA A 30 23.10 6.75 14.60
C ALA A 30 23.22 6.64 16.13
N GLY A 31 23.01 5.43 16.70
CA GLY A 31 23.37 5.09 18.08
C GLY A 31 22.33 5.39 19.17
N PRO A 32 21.02 5.48 18.92
CA PRO A 32 20.02 5.54 19.99
C PRO A 32 20.02 4.24 20.79
N ASP A 33 19.45 4.28 22.00
CA ASP A 33 19.29 3.06 22.80
C ASP A 33 18.20 2.14 22.23
N VAL A 34 17.14 2.73 21.67
CA VAL A 34 16.02 2.02 21.03
C VAL A 34 15.54 2.81 19.81
N VAL A 35 15.32 2.12 18.72
CA VAL A 35 14.55 2.59 17.56
C VAL A 35 13.23 1.83 17.55
N CYS A 36 12.10 2.52 17.41
CA CYS A 36 10.80 1.90 17.28
C CYS A 36 10.13 2.25 15.94
N PHE A 37 9.40 1.29 15.39
CA PHE A 37 8.72 1.46 14.11
C PHE A 37 7.56 0.47 13.96
N SER A 38 6.73 0.73 12.94
CA SER A 38 5.53 -0.09 12.65
C SER A 38 5.85 -1.21 11.66
N GLY A 39 5.25 -2.38 11.87
CA GLY A 39 5.35 -3.51 10.96
C GLY A 39 4.50 -3.38 9.70
N ASP A 40 3.39 -2.63 9.77
CA ASP A 40 2.35 -2.52 8.75
C ASP A 40 2.46 -1.29 7.83
N LYS A 41 3.61 -0.61 7.87
CA LYS A 41 3.91 0.51 6.97
C LYS A 41 4.92 0.08 5.89
N LEU A 42 6.09 0.76 5.80
CA LEU A 42 7.10 0.42 4.79
C LEU A 42 7.83 -0.91 5.04
N LEU A 43 7.75 -1.48 6.24
CA LEU A 43 8.17 -2.86 6.42
C LEU A 43 7.28 -3.81 5.58
N GLY A 44 5.99 -3.52 5.47
CA GLY A 44 5.04 -4.22 4.62
C GLY A 44 4.50 -5.53 5.20
N GLY A 45 4.62 -5.72 6.51
CA GLY A 45 4.11 -6.86 7.25
C GLY A 45 2.78 -6.57 7.98
N PRO A 46 2.36 -7.45 8.89
CA PRO A 46 1.21 -7.23 9.74
C PRO A 46 1.47 -6.14 10.79
N GLN A 47 0.38 -5.58 11.33
CA GLN A 47 0.46 -4.55 12.36
C GLN A 47 1.18 -5.06 13.61
N ALA A 48 2.27 -4.39 13.95
CA ALA A 48 3.05 -4.63 15.15
C ALA A 48 3.93 -3.41 15.47
N GLY A 49 4.16 -3.14 16.74
CA GLY A 49 5.24 -2.27 17.19
C GLY A 49 6.53 -3.07 17.30
N ILE A 50 7.57 -2.64 16.61
CA ILE A 50 8.87 -3.31 16.59
C ILE A 50 9.88 -2.42 17.29
N LEU A 51 10.67 -3.00 18.19
CA LEU A 51 11.74 -2.35 18.92
C LEU A 51 13.07 -3.01 18.59
N VAL A 52 14.04 -2.23 18.13
CA VAL A 52 15.42 -2.68 17.90
C VAL A 52 16.38 -1.71 18.59
N GLY A 53 17.59 -2.14 18.95
CA GLY A 53 18.56 -1.28 19.58
C GLY A 53 19.52 -2.03 20.49
N ARG A 54 20.04 -1.31 21.50
CA ARG A 54 21.03 -1.88 22.44
C ARG A 54 20.41 -3.01 23.25
N ARG A 55 21.18 -4.09 23.38
CA ARG A 55 20.73 -5.31 24.10
C ARG A 55 20.16 -5.02 25.48
N GLU A 56 20.84 -4.16 26.26
CA GLU A 56 20.42 -3.84 27.63
C GLU A 56 19.06 -3.16 27.67
N ALA A 57 18.81 -2.23 26.75
CA ALA A 57 17.53 -1.52 26.64
C ALA A 57 16.40 -2.45 26.18
N ILE A 58 16.68 -3.27 25.17
CA ILE A 58 15.70 -4.25 24.67
C ILE A 58 15.37 -5.30 25.73
N ASP A 59 16.37 -5.77 26.50
CA ASP A 59 16.14 -6.73 27.58
C ASP A 59 15.32 -6.16 28.74
N LEU A 60 15.44 -4.85 29.02
CA LEU A 60 14.55 -4.17 29.95
C LEU A 60 13.09 -4.14 29.45
N CYS A 61 12.88 -3.78 28.18
CA CYS A 61 11.56 -3.81 27.56
C CYS A 61 10.95 -5.22 27.62
N ARG A 62 11.73 -6.27 27.30
CA ARG A 62 11.28 -7.68 27.28
C ARG A 62 10.85 -8.20 28.66
N ARG A 63 11.43 -7.69 29.74
CA ARG A 63 11.10 -8.11 31.13
C ARG A 63 9.95 -7.28 31.73
N HIS A 64 9.54 -6.19 31.09
CA HIS A 64 8.50 -5.34 31.63
C HIS A 64 7.15 -6.06 31.65
N PRO A 65 6.39 -6.02 32.78
CA PRO A 65 5.10 -6.72 32.89
C PRO A 65 4.08 -6.36 31.79
N LEU A 66 4.08 -5.12 31.29
CA LEU A 66 3.20 -4.68 30.22
C LEU A 66 3.39 -5.48 28.92
N LEU A 67 4.57 -6.05 28.68
CA LEU A 67 4.79 -6.85 27.49
C LEU A 67 3.82 -8.04 27.40
N ARG A 68 3.40 -8.57 28.56
CA ARG A 68 2.41 -9.65 28.59
C ARG A 68 1.08 -9.26 27.96
N ALA A 69 0.68 -7.98 28.10
CA ALA A 69 -0.55 -7.44 27.51
C ALA A 69 -0.35 -6.93 26.06
N LEU A 70 0.84 -6.41 25.74
CA LEU A 70 1.14 -5.73 24.47
C LEU A 70 1.72 -6.65 23.40
N ARG A 71 2.23 -7.84 23.76
CA ARG A 71 2.85 -8.74 22.79
C ARG A 71 1.86 -9.18 21.72
N VAL A 72 2.33 -9.23 20.49
CA VAL A 72 1.58 -9.76 19.36
C VAL A 72 1.34 -11.27 19.49
N ASP A 73 0.34 -11.77 18.78
CA ASP A 73 0.03 -13.20 18.71
C ASP A 73 0.97 -13.98 17.77
N LYS A 74 0.78 -15.30 17.70
CA LYS A 74 1.62 -16.19 16.89
C LYS A 74 1.45 -15.98 15.38
N VAL A 75 0.24 -15.62 14.94
CA VAL A 75 -0.04 -15.41 13.52
C VAL A 75 0.66 -14.14 13.04
N THR A 76 0.57 -13.07 13.83
CA THR A 76 1.30 -11.83 13.57
C THR A 76 2.82 -12.08 13.52
N LEU A 77 3.38 -12.87 14.45
CA LEU A 77 4.81 -13.24 14.42
C LEU A 77 5.17 -14.04 13.16
N ALA A 78 4.35 -15.00 12.75
CA ALA A 78 4.59 -15.75 11.52
C ALA A 78 4.57 -14.86 10.28
N GLY A 79 3.63 -13.93 10.20
CA GLY A 79 3.56 -12.94 9.12
C GLY A 79 4.78 -12.02 9.10
N LEU A 80 5.22 -11.51 10.24
CA LEU A 80 6.44 -10.69 10.35
C LEU A 80 7.68 -11.46 9.92
N LEU A 81 7.83 -12.72 10.34
CA LEU A 81 8.95 -13.57 9.93
C LEU A 81 8.96 -13.80 8.42
N ALA A 82 7.82 -14.06 7.80
CA ALA A 82 7.71 -14.21 6.35
C ALA A 82 8.09 -12.91 5.64
N THR A 83 7.61 -11.76 6.11
CA THR A 83 7.95 -10.44 5.57
C THR A 83 9.45 -10.17 5.65
N LEU A 84 10.07 -10.37 6.82
CA LEU A 84 11.50 -10.18 7.01
C LEU A 84 12.33 -11.12 6.14
N ALA A 85 11.89 -12.37 5.95
CA ALA A 85 12.55 -13.31 5.06
C ALA A 85 12.55 -12.84 3.59
N HIS A 86 11.49 -12.17 3.10
CA HIS A 86 11.49 -11.55 1.78
C HIS A 86 12.46 -10.37 1.68
N HIS A 87 12.58 -9.57 2.74
CA HIS A 87 13.60 -8.51 2.79
C HIS A 87 15.02 -9.08 2.76
N GLU A 88 15.29 -10.11 3.58
CA GLU A 88 16.61 -10.77 3.65
C GLU A 88 17.03 -11.38 2.31
N ARG A 89 16.08 -11.96 1.55
CA ARG A 89 16.33 -12.54 0.22
C ARG A 89 16.35 -11.51 -0.92
N GLY A 90 16.15 -10.21 -0.63
CA GLY A 90 16.08 -9.19 -1.67
C GLY A 90 14.83 -9.27 -2.57
N GLU A 91 13.76 -9.88 -2.08
CA GLU A 91 12.52 -10.11 -2.82
C GLU A 91 11.44 -9.07 -2.55
N ALA A 92 11.70 -8.08 -1.70
CA ALA A 92 10.69 -7.14 -1.20
C ALA A 92 9.91 -6.43 -2.31
N LEU A 93 10.59 -5.96 -3.36
CA LEU A 93 9.94 -5.25 -4.48
C LEU A 93 8.99 -6.13 -5.31
N ARG A 94 9.11 -7.44 -5.22
CA ARG A 94 8.27 -8.39 -5.95
C ARG A 94 7.19 -9.01 -5.07
N GLU A 95 7.54 -9.38 -3.83
CA GLU A 95 6.69 -10.20 -2.97
C GLU A 95 5.90 -9.39 -1.94
N ILE A 96 6.41 -8.24 -1.50
CA ILE A 96 5.73 -7.39 -0.51
C ILE A 96 4.82 -6.40 -1.22
N PRO A 97 3.49 -6.44 -0.98
CA PRO A 97 2.52 -5.67 -1.77
C PRO A 97 2.77 -4.16 -1.81
N VAL A 98 3.12 -3.53 -0.68
CA VAL A 98 3.40 -2.09 -0.63
C VAL A 98 4.62 -1.74 -1.49
N TRP A 99 5.69 -2.52 -1.43
CA TRP A 99 6.89 -2.27 -2.20
C TRP A 99 6.71 -2.56 -3.68
N ARG A 100 5.97 -3.60 -4.03
CA ARG A 100 5.58 -3.86 -5.42
C ARG A 100 4.76 -2.71 -5.98
N ALA A 101 3.80 -2.18 -5.21
CA ALA A 101 3.01 -1.02 -5.62
C ALA A 101 3.87 0.24 -5.80
N ILE A 102 4.86 0.46 -4.93
CA ILE A 102 5.83 1.56 -5.04
C ILE A 102 6.72 1.39 -6.29
N ALA A 103 7.16 0.18 -6.59
CA ALA A 103 8.10 -0.11 -7.67
C ALA A 103 7.51 0.01 -9.09
N TRP A 104 6.18 0.05 -9.25
CA TRP A 104 5.56 0.25 -10.56
C TRP A 104 6.03 1.55 -11.22
N THR A 105 6.50 1.46 -12.46
CA THR A 105 6.83 2.62 -13.29
C THR A 105 5.56 3.24 -13.90
N GLU A 106 5.63 4.53 -14.22
CA GLU A 106 4.53 5.22 -14.91
C GLU A 106 4.15 4.55 -16.22
N GLY A 107 5.15 4.07 -17.00
CA GLY A 107 4.91 3.39 -18.27
C GLY A 107 4.12 2.09 -18.12
N GLU A 108 4.46 1.28 -17.11
CA GLU A 108 3.75 0.03 -16.82
C GLU A 108 2.31 0.32 -16.36
N LEU A 109 2.12 1.31 -15.48
CA LEU A 109 0.79 1.71 -15.00
C LEU A 109 -0.07 2.24 -16.14
N ARG A 110 0.50 3.07 -17.02
CA ARG A 110 -0.19 3.56 -18.20
C ARG A 110 -0.63 2.41 -19.10
N SER A 111 0.28 1.50 -19.44
CA SER A 111 -0.04 0.33 -20.28
C SER A 111 -1.14 -0.54 -19.66
N ARG A 112 -1.10 -0.73 -18.34
CA ARG A 112 -2.12 -1.50 -17.61
C ARG A 112 -3.48 -0.80 -17.64
N ALA A 113 -3.54 0.51 -17.41
CA ALA A 113 -4.76 1.30 -17.50
C ALA A 113 -5.33 1.33 -18.93
N GLU A 114 -4.48 1.43 -19.95
CA GLU A 114 -4.86 1.35 -21.38
C GLU A 114 -5.44 -0.03 -21.70
N GLY A 115 -4.83 -1.11 -21.22
CA GLY A 115 -5.37 -2.47 -21.34
C GLY A 115 -6.75 -2.62 -20.71
N TRP A 116 -6.98 -2.04 -19.54
CA TRP A 116 -8.31 -2.02 -18.90
C TRP A 116 -9.34 -1.23 -19.73
N ARG A 117 -8.96 -0.04 -20.24
CA ARG A 117 -9.83 0.75 -21.12
C ARG A 117 -10.26 -0.05 -22.33
N ASP A 118 -9.30 -0.69 -23.01
CA ASP A 118 -9.53 -1.42 -24.25
C ASP A 118 -10.38 -2.69 -23.99
N ALA A 119 -10.14 -3.39 -22.88
CA ALA A 119 -10.92 -4.57 -22.47
C ALA A 119 -12.35 -4.22 -22.07
N LEU A 120 -12.59 -3.04 -21.47
CA LEU A 120 -13.93 -2.57 -21.16
C LEU A 120 -14.70 -2.11 -22.41
N ALA A 121 -14.00 -1.48 -23.36
CA ALA A 121 -14.56 -0.94 -24.60
C ALA A 121 -15.80 -0.03 -24.36
N LEU A 122 -15.78 0.74 -23.26
CA LEU A 122 -16.88 1.60 -22.84
C LEU A 122 -16.66 3.05 -23.32
N PRO A 123 -17.58 3.65 -24.08
CA PRO A 123 -17.48 5.05 -24.46
C PRO A 123 -17.38 5.99 -23.25
N GLY A 124 -16.49 6.99 -23.33
CA GLY A 124 -16.27 7.97 -22.25
C GLY A 124 -15.30 7.48 -21.15
N THR A 125 -14.74 6.28 -21.28
CA THR A 125 -13.65 5.81 -20.44
C THR A 125 -12.33 6.39 -20.94
N GLU A 126 -11.53 6.95 -20.03
CA GLU A 126 -10.25 7.61 -20.36
C GLU A 126 -9.13 7.14 -19.43
N VAL A 127 -7.91 7.14 -19.94
CA VAL A 127 -6.70 6.96 -19.12
C VAL A 127 -6.12 8.36 -18.85
N LEU A 128 -6.02 8.71 -17.58
CA LEU A 128 -5.59 10.04 -17.14
C LEU A 128 -4.36 9.92 -16.23
N PRO A 129 -3.42 10.90 -16.31
CA PRO A 129 -2.38 11.00 -15.29
C PRO A 129 -3.02 11.31 -13.94
N GLY A 130 -2.40 10.82 -12.87
CA GLY A 130 -2.87 11.00 -11.51
C GLY A 130 -1.75 10.86 -10.48
N LEU A 131 -2.11 10.90 -9.21
CA LEU A 131 -1.19 10.73 -8.10
C LEU A 131 -1.70 9.64 -7.16
N SER A 132 -0.81 8.75 -6.72
CA SER A 132 -1.06 7.74 -5.70
C SER A 132 -0.40 8.13 -4.39
N ALA A 133 -1.12 8.10 -3.28
CA ALA A 133 -0.54 8.25 -1.94
C ALA A 133 0.00 6.89 -1.45
N VAL A 134 1.09 6.92 -0.69
CA VAL A 134 1.69 5.69 -0.14
C VAL A 134 0.83 5.09 0.98
N GLY A 135 0.08 5.91 1.69
CA GLY A 135 -0.84 5.48 2.74
C GLY A 135 -0.87 6.43 3.92
N GLY A 136 -1.91 6.30 4.75
CA GLY A 136 -2.06 7.11 5.96
C GLY A 136 -0.97 6.83 6.99
N GLY A 137 -0.34 7.88 7.52
CA GLY A 137 0.71 7.76 8.54
C GLY A 137 2.08 7.30 8.03
N THR A 138 2.25 7.13 6.71
CA THR A 138 3.53 6.84 6.06
C THR A 138 3.80 7.92 5.04
N LEU A 139 4.92 8.63 5.15
CA LEU A 139 5.33 9.70 4.24
C LEU A 139 4.19 10.70 3.95
N PRO A 140 3.69 11.44 4.96
CA PRO A 140 2.53 12.33 4.78
C PRO A 140 2.78 13.36 3.69
N GLY A 141 1.82 13.48 2.75
CA GLY A 141 1.92 14.42 1.65
C GLY A 141 2.80 13.99 0.48
N VAL A 142 3.50 12.86 0.58
CA VAL A 142 4.28 12.30 -0.54
C VAL A 142 3.37 11.47 -1.43
N THR A 143 3.46 11.71 -2.72
CA THR A 143 2.69 10.99 -3.75
C THR A 143 3.59 10.48 -4.85
N LEU A 144 3.16 9.42 -5.52
CA LEU A 144 3.80 8.84 -6.70
C LEU A 144 2.98 9.15 -7.94
N PRO A 145 3.61 9.55 -9.06
CA PRO A 145 2.93 9.66 -10.34
C PRO A 145 2.30 8.32 -10.74
N THR A 146 1.08 8.36 -11.26
CA THR A 146 0.35 7.17 -11.73
C THR A 146 -0.48 7.49 -12.97
N PHE A 147 -1.06 6.46 -13.58
CA PHE A 147 -2.13 6.59 -14.55
C PHE A 147 -3.36 5.85 -14.02
N VAL A 148 -4.49 6.50 -14.09
CA VAL A 148 -5.76 5.96 -13.61
C VAL A 148 -6.73 5.74 -14.75
N LEU A 149 -7.58 4.74 -14.62
CA LEU A 149 -8.74 4.56 -15.47
C LEU A 149 -9.89 5.40 -14.93
N ALA A 150 -10.32 6.41 -15.67
CA ALA A 150 -11.48 7.24 -15.34
C ALA A 150 -12.72 6.69 -16.05
N LEU A 151 -13.72 6.28 -15.29
CA LEU A 151 -14.97 5.75 -15.84
C LEU A 151 -15.82 6.90 -16.45
N PRO A 152 -16.81 6.57 -17.31
CA PRO A 152 -17.71 7.58 -17.88
C PRO A 152 -18.37 8.44 -16.80
N ARG A 153 -18.61 9.72 -17.12
CA ARG A 153 -19.34 10.63 -16.22
C ARG A 153 -20.78 10.12 -16.01
N GLY A 154 -21.29 10.30 -14.79
CA GLY A 154 -22.65 9.88 -14.43
C GLY A 154 -22.84 9.78 -12.92
N ASP A 155 -23.52 8.75 -12.45
CA ASP A 155 -23.75 8.46 -11.04
C ASP A 155 -22.48 7.89 -10.39
N ALA A 156 -21.48 8.74 -10.15
CA ALA A 156 -20.19 8.33 -9.58
C ALA A 156 -20.35 7.67 -8.20
N ASP A 157 -21.20 8.21 -7.33
CA ASP A 157 -21.44 7.66 -5.98
C ASP A 157 -22.11 6.29 -6.05
N GLY A 158 -23.11 6.12 -6.92
CA GLY A 158 -23.77 4.84 -7.13
C GLY A 158 -22.85 3.79 -7.72
N VAL A 159 -22.01 4.16 -8.70
CA VAL A 159 -21.01 3.26 -9.28
C VAL A 159 -19.99 2.85 -8.21
N ALA A 160 -19.41 3.80 -7.47
CA ALA A 160 -18.44 3.50 -6.43
C ALA A 160 -19.03 2.62 -5.30
N ARG A 161 -20.31 2.82 -4.96
CA ARG A 161 -21.02 1.96 -4.01
C ARG A 161 -21.15 0.53 -4.53
N ARG A 162 -21.61 0.36 -5.77
CA ARG A 162 -21.75 -0.98 -6.39
C ARG A 162 -20.44 -1.71 -6.54
N LEU A 163 -19.34 -0.98 -6.81
CA LEU A 163 -17.98 -1.53 -6.82
C LEU A 163 -17.57 -2.05 -5.44
N ARG A 164 -17.89 -1.33 -4.36
CA ARG A 164 -17.62 -1.80 -2.99
C ARG A 164 -18.48 -3.02 -2.60
N GLU A 165 -19.66 -3.15 -3.19
CA GLU A 165 -20.60 -4.25 -2.96
C GLU A 165 -20.35 -5.46 -3.89
N SER A 166 -19.39 -5.37 -4.83
CA SER A 166 -19.03 -6.49 -5.71
C SER A 166 -18.26 -7.58 -4.96
N ASP A 167 -18.15 -8.73 -5.56
CA ASP A 167 -17.35 -9.85 -5.05
C ASP A 167 -16.29 -10.26 -6.12
N PRO A 168 -14.99 -10.00 -5.87
CA PRO A 168 -14.43 -9.28 -4.74
C PRO A 168 -14.78 -7.78 -4.75
N PRO A 169 -14.77 -7.11 -3.57
CA PRO A 169 -15.00 -5.66 -3.47
C PRO A 169 -13.91 -4.86 -4.19
N VAL A 170 -14.33 -3.85 -4.97
CA VAL A 170 -13.40 -2.90 -5.62
C VAL A 170 -13.57 -1.52 -5.00
N ILE A 171 -12.48 -1.01 -4.42
CA ILE A 171 -12.46 0.30 -3.79
C ILE A 171 -11.87 1.32 -4.77
N ALA A 172 -12.72 2.20 -5.27
CA ALA A 172 -12.35 3.27 -6.17
C ALA A 172 -12.41 4.62 -5.47
N ARG A 173 -11.74 5.63 -6.01
CA ARG A 173 -11.90 7.01 -5.57
C ARG A 173 -12.79 7.80 -6.54
N ILE A 174 -13.39 8.89 -6.05
CA ILE A 174 -14.16 9.82 -6.87
C ILE A 174 -13.41 11.14 -6.93
N GLU A 175 -13.15 11.60 -8.12
CA GLU A 175 -12.52 12.90 -8.38
C GLU A 175 -13.25 13.59 -9.50
N GLU A 176 -13.58 14.87 -9.34
CA GLU A 176 -14.32 15.69 -10.33
C GLU A 176 -15.60 15.02 -10.90
N GLY A 177 -16.30 14.27 -10.04
CA GLY A 177 -17.55 13.57 -10.42
C GLY A 177 -17.33 12.35 -11.31
N ARG A 178 -16.11 11.78 -11.31
CA ARG A 178 -15.77 10.54 -12.02
C ARG A 178 -15.21 9.51 -11.04
N VAL A 179 -15.51 8.25 -11.28
CA VAL A 179 -14.88 7.13 -10.58
C VAL A 179 -13.53 6.86 -11.23
N LEU A 180 -12.49 6.83 -10.41
CA LEU A 180 -11.11 6.57 -10.81
C LEU A 180 -10.62 5.25 -10.21
N LEU A 181 -10.04 4.41 -11.06
CA LEU A 181 -9.39 3.15 -10.69
C LEU A 181 -7.89 3.27 -10.92
N ASP A 182 -7.11 3.03 -9.89
CA ASP A 182 -5.64 3.10 -9.95
C ASP A 182 -5.06 1.69 -10.05
N PRO A 183 -4.46 1.31 -11.20
CA PRO A 183 -3.88 -0.02 -11.36
C PRO A 183 -2.72 -0.32 -10.41
N ARG A 184 -2.09 0.71 -9.82
CA ARG A 184 -0.99 0.56 -8.87
C ARG A 184 -1.35 -0.33 -7.68
N THR A 185 -2.59 -0.25 -7.21
CA THR A 185 -3.06 -0.92 -5.99
C THR A 185 -3.75 -2.26 -6.25
N VAL A 186 -3.86 -2.66 -7.52
CA VAL A 186 -4.45 -3.95 -7.90
C VAL A 186 -3.35 -5.00 -8.05
N LEU A 187 -3.50 -6.12 -7.36
CA LEU A 187 -2.50 -7.19 -7.37
C LEU A 187 -2.40 -7.85 -8.77
N PRO A 188 -1.25 -8.41 -9.13
CA PRO A 188 -1.11 -9.19 -10.35
C PRO A 188 -2.13 -10.34 -10.39
N GLY A 189 -2.84 -10.48 -11.51
CA GLY A 189 -3.86 -11.49 -11.71
C GLY A 189 -5.27 -11.10 -11.29
N GLU A 190 -5.46 -9.91 -10.69
CA GLU A 190 -6.79 -9.41 -10.27
C GLU A 190 -7.48 -8.50 -11.31
N ASP A 191 -6.83 -8.22 -12.44
CA ASP A 191 -7.36 -7.33 -13.48
C ASP A 191 -8.76 -7.75 -13.96
N GLU A 192 -8.96 -9.04 -14.24
CA GLU A 192 -10.26 -9.56 -14.71
C GLU A 192 -11.36 -9.37 -13.67
N ALA A 193 -11.06 -9.52 -12.38
CA ALA A 193 -12.02 -9.29 -11.31
C ALA A 193 -12.43 -7.81 -11.25
N VAL A 194 -11.48 -6.89 -11.37
CA VAL A 194 -11.75 -5.44 -11.45
C VAL A 194 -12.63 -5.13 -12.66
N LEU A 195 -12.30 -5.65 -13.84
CA LEU A 195 -13.06 -5.42 -15.07
C LEU A 195 -14.47 -5.98 -14.99
N ALA A 196 -14.64 -7.17 -14.40
CA ALA A 196 -15.95 -7.77 -14.18
C ALA A 196 -16.80 -6.93 -13.22
N ALA A 197 -16.21 -6.47 -12.11
CA ALA A 197 -16.88 -5.58 -11.16
C ALA A 197 -17.34 -4.26 -11.81
N VAL A 198 -16.50 -3.65 -12.65
CA VAL A 198 -16.83 -2.42 -13.39
C VAL A 198 -18.00 -2.65 -14.34
N ARG A 199 -17.98 -3.74 -15.13
CA ARG A 199 -19.09 -4.09 -16.03
C ARG A 199 -20.40 -4.26 -15.25
N GLY A 200 -20.36 -4.99 -14.13
CA GLY A 200 -21.52 -5.19 -13.25
C GLY A 200 -22.04 -3.89 -12.64
N ALA A 201 -21.13 -3.04 -12.16
CA ALA A 201 -21.49 -1.77 -11.54
C ALA A 201 -22.15 -0.78 -12.52
N LEU A 202 -21.77 -0.82 -13.80
CA LEU A 202 -22.32 0.05 -14.84
C LEU A 202 -23.60 -0.50 -15.50
N ALA A 203 -23.77 -1.83 -15.51
CA ALA A 203 -24.96 -2.48 -16.08
C ALA A 203 -26.21 -2.35 -15.18
N ALA A 204 -26.04 -2.12 -13.89
CA ALA A 204 -27.15 -2.02 -12.95
C ALA A 204 -27.96 -0.72 -13.18
N PRO A 205 -29.29 -0.78 -13.29
CA PRO A 205 -30.12 0.41 -13.48
C PRO A 205 -29.97 1.37 -12.28
N LEU A 206 -29.97 2.67 -12.58
CA LEU A 206 -30.04 3.73 -11.58
C LEU A 206 -31.26 3.49 -10.69
N LYS A 207 -31.05 3.10 -9.42
CA LYS A 207 -32.14 3.13 -8.45
C LYS A 207 -32.52 4.61 -8.26
N ARG A 208 -33.73 4.95 -8.69
CA ARG A 208 -34.34 6.26 -8.46
C ARG A 208 -34.54 6.51 -6.97
#